data_e186b367b18b2e36b4337c6b4843b868
#
_entry.id   e186b367b18b2e36b4337c6b4843b868
#
_cell.length_a   1.000
_cell.length_b   1.000
_cell.length_c   1.000
_cell.angle_alpha   90.00
_cell.angle_beta   90.00
_cell.angle_gamma   90.00
#
_symmetry.space_group_name_H-M   'P 1'
#
loop_
_entity.id
_entity.type
_entity.pdbx_description
1 polymer ?
#
loop_
_entity_poly.entity_id
_entity_poly.type
_entity_poly.pdbx_seq_one_letter_code
_entity_poly.pdbx_strand_id
1 'polypeptide(L)'
;MASNTLTITDNRNAKTYDLPIENGTIKAMDLRKIKTGPEDFGLMTYDPAFMNTASCRSAITFIDGDKGILRYRGYPIEVLAEHCTYLEVAYLLLFGDLPSPEDLKNWVNEITHHTMLHENTKQFMEGFRHDAHPMAMLVSTVAALSAIYPEAKQIQDPANRLHQIKRLIGKMPSIAAMSYRHSLGYPYVYPDNDLSYPENFMNMLWRMVEPKYVANPVLARALDILFILHADHEQNCSANAMRAVGSAQTDPYLSTAAAAAALAGPLHGGANEAVLIMLDEIGSKANVPAYIKKIKEGKGKLMGFGHRVYKNYDPRAKIIKWTAEKVFAVTGGNPKLDIALELERIALEDEYFVSRKLYPNVDFYSGIIYQAMGFRPEMFTVLFAIPRTSGWLAQWQELVTDPEQKIARPRQVYIGHDVRQFVPPEKRASALTATR
;
A
#
# COMPACT_ATOMS: atom_id res chain seq x y z
N MET A 1 -29.17 26.99 19.07
CA MET A 1 -28.10 26.32 18.27
C MET A 1 -28.67 24.99 17.84
N ALA A 2 -28.53 24.60 16.58
CA ALA A 2 -28.95 23.28 16.13
C ALA A 2 -28.14 22.22 16.92
N SER A 3 -28.83 21.20 17.44
CA SER A 3 -28.16 20.07 18.11
C SER A 3 -27.34 19.27 17.09
N ASN A 4 -26.08 18.97 17.38
CA ASN A 4 -25.24 18.16 16.49
C ASN A 4 -25.57 16.67 16.69
N THR A 5 -26.81 16.29 16.31
CA THR A 5 -27.36 14.94 16.48
C THR A 5 -28.10 14.49 15.23
N LEU A 6 -28.17 13.19 15.05
CA LEU A 6 -29.04 12.50 14.09
C LEU A 6 -30.18 11.83 14.84
N THR A 7 -31.42 12.17 14.51
CA THR A 7 -32.60 11.52 15.07
C THR A 7 -33.06 10.38 14.17
N ILE A 8 -33.20 9.17 14.73
CA ILE A 8 -33.67 7.98 14.02
C ILE A 8 -34.95 7.48 14.68
N THR A 9 -36.01 7.29 13.89
CA THR A 9 -37.24 6.64 14.36
C THR A 9 -37.26 5.19 13.89
N ASP A 10 -37.37 4.26 14.83
CA ASP A 10 -37.52 2.83 14.53
C ASP A 10 -38.99 2.51 14.26
N ASN A 11 -39.35 2.37 12.99
CA ASN A 11 -40.74 2.10 12.59
C ASN A 11 -41.30 0.74 13.09
N ARG A 12 -40.45 -0.17 13.58
CA ARG A 12 -40.88 -1.46 14.14
C ARG A 12 -41.58 -1.31 15.48
N ASN A 13 -41.27 -0.24 16.25
CA ASN A 13 -41.81 0.02 17.56
C ASN A 13 -42.15 1.50 17.86
N ALA A 14 -42.02 2.37 16.84
CA ALA A 14 -42.26 3.81 16.89
C ALA A 14 -41.36 4.60 17.89
N LYS A 15 -40.26 3.99 18.37
CA LYS A 15 -39.30 4.66 19.28
C LYS A 15 -38.35 5.54 18.49
N THR A 16 -37.99 6.67 19.09
CA THR A 16 -37.04 7.65 18.53
C THR A 16 -35.76 7.66 19.35
N TYR A 17 -34.63 7.78 18.64
CA TYR A 17 -33.26 7.77 19.21
C TYR A 17 -32.48 8.93 18.66
N ASP A 18 -31.81 9.70 19.52
CA ASP A 18 -30.88 10.75 19.14
C ASP A 18 -29.45 10.26 19.25
N LEU A 19 -28.74 10.27 18.13
CA LEU A 19 -27.35 9.83 18.04
C LEU A 19 -26.43 11.06 17.88
N PRO A 20 -25.43 11.22 18.74
CA PRO A 20 -24.45 12.31 18.60
C PRO A 20 -23.66 12.20 17.31
N ILE A 21 -23.44 13.34 16.64
CA ILE A 21 -22.55 13.45 15.49
C ILE A 21 -21.24 14.06 15.98
N GLU A 22 -20.14 13.32 15.85
CA GLU A 22 -18.79 13.75 16.20
C GLU A 22 -17.88 13.59 14.97
N ASN A 23 -17.17 14.67 14.58
CA ASN A 23 -16.27 14.65 13.40
C ASN A 23 -16.93 14.13 12.11
N GLY A 24 -18.21 14.47 11.89
CA GLY A 24 -18.98 13.98 10.73
C GLY A 24 -19.35 12.49 10.78
N THR A 25 -19.19 11.84 11.93
CA THR A 25 -19.48 10.42 12.13
C THR A 25 -20.47 10.19 13.27
N ILE A 26 -21.13 9.02 13.27
CA ILE A 26 -21.86 8.48 14.42
C ILE A 26 -21.11 7.25 14.96
N LYS A 27 -21.11 7.04 16.26
CA LYS A 27 -20.51 5.83 16.85
C LYS A 27 -21.36 4.61 16.49
N ALA A 28 -20.78 3.64 15.79
CA ALA A 28 -21.48 2.42 15.36
C ALA A 28 -22.16 1.68 16.54
N MET A 29 -21.57 1.74 17.75
CA MET A 29 -22.16 1.14 18.96
C MET A 29 -23.45 1.83 19.42
N ASP A 30 -23.72 3.07 19.03
CA ASP A 30 -24.97 3.75 19.37
C ASP A 30 -26.16 3.13 18.62
N LEU A 31 -25.95 2.60 17.43
CA LEU A 31 -26.97 1.86 16.67
C LEU A 31 -27.47 0.62 17.42
N ARG A 32 -26.66 0.00 18.29
CA ARG A 32 -27.06 -1.15 19.11
C ARG A 32 -28.11 -0.84 20.17
N LYS A 33 -28.35 0.46 20.45
CA LYS A 33 -29.44 0.89 21.34
C LYS A 33 -30.81 0.74 20.68
N ILE A 34 -30.85 0.67 19.34
CA ILE A 34 -32.08 0.53 18.54
C ILE A 34 -32.51 -0.95 18.55
N LYS A 35 -33.53 -1.26 19.34
CA LYS A 35 -33.98 -2.64 19.62
C LYS A 35 -35.49 -2.68 19.60
N THR A 36 -36.03 -3.84 19.21
CA THR A 36 -37.46 -4.16 19.26
C THR A 36 -37.88 -4.76 20.60
N GLY A 37 -36.94 -5.40 21.31
CA GLY A 37 -37.19 -6.04 22.63
C GLY A 37 -35.91 -6.34 23.41
N PRO A 38 -36.02 -6.90 24.62
CA PRO A 38 -34.85 -7.19 25.47
C PRO A 38 -33.88 -8.18 24.86
N GLU A 39 -34.40 -9.20 24.15
CA GLU A 39 -33.60 -10.25 23.50
C GLU A 39 -33.00 -9.79 22.14
N ASP A 40 -33.41 -8.63 21.63
CA ASP A 40 -32.89 -8.10 20.38
C ASP A 40 -31.44 -7.60 20.59
N PHE A 41 -30.53 -8.10 19.76
CA PHE A 41 -29.11 -7.65 19.76
C PHE A 41 -28.97 -6.16 19.47
N GLY A 42 -29.90 -5.55 18.72
CA GLY A 42 -29.85 -4.20 18.20
C GLY A 42 -29.23 -4.12 16.81
N LEU A 43 -29.35 -2.95 16.19
CA LEU A 43 -28.91 -2.75 14.81
C LEU A 43 -27.39 -2.79 14.67
N MET A 44 -26.93 -3.30 13.55
CA MET A 44 -25.56 -3.25 13.06
C MET A 44 -25.52 -2.58 11.69
N THR A 45 -24.38 -2.01 11.32
CA THR A 45 -24.10 -1.59 9.95
C THR A 45 -23.69 -2.81 9.11
N TYR A 46 -24.10 -2.85 7.85
CA TYR A 46 -23.61 -3.81 6.87
C TYR A 46 -22.79 -3.05 5.81
N ASP A 47 -21.47 -3.14 5.92
CA ASP A 47 -20.49 -2.47 5.05
C ASP A 47 -19.30 -3.39 4.78
N PRO A 48 -19.43 -4.37 3.85
CA PRO A 48 -18.46 -5.46 3.67
C PRO A 48 -17.08 -4.99 3.19
N ALA A 49 -16.96 -3.78 2.66
CA ALA A 49 -15.71 -3.25 2.14
C ALA A 49 -15.28 -1.93 2.80
N PHE A 50 -15.86 -1.59 3.93
CA PHE A 50 -15.62 -0.33 4.66
C PHE A 50 -15.79 0.93 3.78
N MET A 51 -16.81 0.91 2.88
CA MET A 51 -17.02 2.00 1.91
C MET A 51 -17.46 3.31 2.58
N ASN A 52 -18.12 3.20 3.73
CA ASN A 52 -18.64 4.32 4.51
C ASN A 52 -18.38 4.13 6.01
N THR A 53 -17.26 3.49 6.36
CA THR A 53 -16.92 3.18 7.75
C THR A 53 -15.54 3.68 8.08
N ALA A 54 -15.43 4.66 9.00
CA ALA A 54 -14.17 5.06 9.60
C ALA A 54 -13.78 4.03 10.67
N SER A 55 -12.69 3.30 10.45
CA SER A 55 -12.20 2.25 11.36
C SER A 55 -11.25 2.74 12.44
N CYS A 56 -10.72 3.95 12.30
CA CYS A 56 -9.79 4.58 13.23
C CYS A 56 -9.82 6.11 13.07
N ARG A 57 -9.21 6.80 14.04
CA ARG A 57 -8.76 8.17 13.89
C ARG A 57 -7.28 8.13 13.57
N SER A 58 -6.82 8.97 12.65
CA SER A 58 -5.41 9.04 12.25
C SER A 58 -5.01 10.47 11.93
N ALA A 59 -3.79 10.82 12.31
CA ALA A 59 -3.16 12.10 11.99
C ALA A 59 -2.07 11.97 10.90
N ILE A 60 -1.94 10.80 10.25
CA ILE A 60 -0.81 10.49 9.36
C ILE A 60 -1.06 11.07 7.96
N THR A 61 -2.16 10.66 7.34
CA THR A 61 -2.45 11.01 5.94
C THR A 61 -3.86 11.56 5.80
N PHE A 62 -3.97 12.68 5.12
CA PHE A 62 -5.25 13.28 4.71
C PHE A 62 -5.43 13.19 3.22
N ILE A 63 -6.61 12.73 2.79
CA ILE A 63 -7.01 12.66 1.39
C ILE A 63 -8.37 13.35 1.22
N ASP A 64 -8.44 14.28 0.27
CA ASP A 64 -9.71 14.78 -0.27
C ASP A 64 -9.78 14.35 -1.74
N GLY A 65 -10.50 13.26 -1.98
CA GLY A 65 -10.58 12.67 -3.32
C GLY A 65 -11.34 13.52 -4.34
N ASP A 66 -12.29 14.34 -3.88
CA ASP A 66 -13.05 15.23 -4.77
C ASP A 66 -12.21 16.42 -5.24
N LYS A 67 -11.31 16.91 -4.38
CA LYS A 67 -10.39 18.00 -4.70
C LYS A 67 -9.04 17.54 -5.25
N GLY A 68 -8.74 16.23 -5.21
CA GLY A 68 -7.45 15.70 -5.62
C GLY A 68 -6.31 16.15 -4.69
N ILE A 69 -6.53 16.11 -3.37
CA ILE A 69 -5.57 16.54 -2.36
C ILE A 69 -5.03 15.33 -1.61
N LEU A 70 -3.70 15.29 -1.46
CA LEU A 70 -2.99 14.33 -0.60
C LEU A 70 -1.99 15.10 0.27
N ARG A 71 -2.02 14.85 1.59
CA ARG A 71 -1.09 15.44 2.55
C ARG A 71 -0.58 14.38 3.52
N TYR A 72 0.73 14.41 3.80
CA TYR A 72 1.32 13.66 4.90
C TYR A 72 1.58 14.59 6.06
N ARG A 73 0.96 14.34 7.22
CA ARG A 73 1.08 15.18 8.41
C ARG A 73 0.80 16.68 8.15
N GLY A 74 -0.07 16.97 7.17
CA GLY A 74 -0.42 18.33 6.78
C GLY A 74 0.39 18.90 5.61
N TYR A 75 1.56 18.35 5.28
CA TYR A 75 2.38 18.78 4.15
C TYR A 75 1.82 18.25 2.82
N PRO A 76 1.58 19.11 1.81
CA PRO A 76 1.16 18.67 0.48
C PRO A 76 2.18 17.73 -0.14
N ILE A 77 1.70 16.68 -0.84
CA ILE A 77 2.57 15.67 -1.45
C ILE A 77 3.52 16.27 -2.50
N GLU A 78 3.07 17.32 -3.21
CA GLU A 78 3.85 18.02 -4.21
C GLU A 78 5.10 18.68 -3.59
N VAL A 79 4.92 19.32 -2.44
CA VAL A 79 6.02 20.00 -1.70
C VAL A 79 7.02 18.96 -1.20
N LEU A 80 6.53 17.85 -0.64
CA LEU A 80 7.40 16.78 -0.15
C LEU A 80 8.20 16.14 -1.29
N ALA A 81 7.57 15.88 -2.43
CA ALA A 81 8.24 15.29 -3.59
C ALA A 81 9.29 16.21 -4.21
N GLU A 82 9.09 17.53 -4.15
CA GLU A 82 10.03 18.50 -4.69
C GLU A 82 11.23 18.70 -3.77
N HIS A 83 11.03 18.84 -2.47
CA HIS A 83 12.02 19.36 -1.53
C HIS A 83 12.62 18.33 -0.58
N CYS A 84 11.95 17.19 -0.33
CA CYS A 84 12.39 16.19 0.65
C CYS A 84 13.02 14.96 -0.02
N THR A 85 13.77 14.20 0.78
CA THR A 85 14.15 12.83 0.51
C THR A 85 13.12 11.87 1.09
N TYR A 86 13.13 10.61 0.63
CA TYR A 86 12.26 9.59 1.20
C TYR A 86 12.48 9.38 2.70
N LEU A 87 13.72 9.42 3.19
CA LEU A 87 13.98 9.24 4.62
C LEU A 87 13.47 10.40 5.47
N GLU A 88 13.46 11.63 4.95
CA GLU A 88 12.78 12.77 5.63
C GLU A 88 11.27 12.55 5.72
N VAL A 89 10.65 12.03 4.64
CA VAL A 89 9.22 11.71 4.64
C VAL A 89 8.91 10.52 5.56
N ALA A 90 9.76 9.51 5.62
CA ALA A 90 9.62 8.41 6.56
C ALA A 90 9.67 8.90 8.02
N TYR A 91 10.58 9.82 8.33
CA TYR A 91 10.64 10.50 9.63
C TYR A 91 9.35 11.28 9.91
N LEU A 92 8.91 12.10 8.98
CA LEU A 92 7.67 12.88 9.07
C LEU A 92 6.45 12.00 9.42
N LEU A 93 6.27 10.90 8.72
CA LEU A 93 5.14 9.98 8.95
C LEU A 93 5.16 9.40 10.36
N LEU A 94 6.34 9.06 10.89
CA LEU A 94 6.51 8.43 12.21
C LEU A 94 6.43 9.42 13.37
N PHE A 95 7.03 10.61 13.22
CA PHE A 95 7.21 11.57 14.32
C PHE A 95 6.26 12.77 14.25
N GLY A 96 5.63 13.01 13.11
CA GLY A 96 4.58 14.04 12.96
C GLY A 96 5.05 15.37 12.39
N ASP A 97 6.37 15.60 12.30
CA ASP A 97 6.95 16.81 11.68
C ASP A 97 8.25 16.46 10.93
N LEU A 98 8.72 17.37 10.06
CA LEU A 98 9.99 17.21 9.35
C LEU A 98 11.17 17.30 10.34
N PRO A 99 12.24 16.51 10.10
CA PRO A 99 13.39 16.50 10.99
C PRO A 99 14.19 17.82 10.92
N SER A 100 14.77 18.22 12.05
CA SER A 100 15.86 19.20 12.05
C SER A 100 17.09 18.62 11.30
N PRO A 101 18.06 19.45 10.88
CA PRO A 101 19.28 18.93 10.25
C PRO A 101 20.03 17.88 11.11
N GLU A 102 20.05 18.05 12.42
CA GLU A 102 20.66 17.11 13.37
C GLU A 102 19.86 15.83 13.49
N ASP A 103 18.54 15.92 13.63
CA ASP A 103 17.64 14.77 13.68
C ASP A 103 17.71 13.95 12.38
N LEU A 104 17.74 14.63 11.22
CA LEU A 104 17.88 13.98 9.93
C LEU A 104 19.19 13.20 9.84
N LYS A 105 20.30 13.81 10.24
CA LYS A 105 21.61 13.15 10.24
C LYS A 105 21.59 11.90 11.12
N ASN A 106 21.05 12.01 12.33
CA ASN A 106 20.92 10.89 13.26
C ASN A 106 20.00 9.80 12.71
N TRP A 107 18.86 10.18 12.15
CA TRP A 107 17.89 9.27 11.54
C TRP A 107 18.49 8.49 10.38
N VAL A 108 19.14 9.17 9.43
CA VAL A 108 19.80 8.54 8.28
C VAL A 108 20.87 7.57 8.76
N ASN A 109 21.70 7.99 9.72
CA ASN A 109 22.74 7.14 10.30
C ASN A 109 22.16 5.86 10.93
N GLU A 110 21.10 5.99 11.72
CA GLU A 110 20.41 4.86 12.34
C GLU A 110 19.82 3.89 11.30
N ILE A 111 19.14 4.40 10.28
CA ILE A 111 18.58 3.55 9.21
C ILE A 111 19.72 2.82 8.46
N THR A 112 20.79 3.52 8.13
CA THR A 112 21.95 3.00 7.39
C THR A 112 22.63 1.86 8.17
N HIS A 113 22.72 1.96 9.50
CA HIS A 113 23.30 0.91 10.34
C HIS A 113 22.42 -0.34 10.49
N HIS A 114 21.17 -0.30 9.97
CA HIS A 114 20.25 -1.43 10.01
C HIS A 114 20.03 -2.11 8.65
N THR A 115 20.75 -1.73 7.61
CA THR A 115 20.60 -2.27 6.24
C THR A 115 21.06 -3.74 6.12
N MET A 116 22.06 -4.16 6.90
CA MET A 116 22.62 -5.51 6.86
C MET A 116 21.61 -6.55 7.36
N LEU A 117 21.46 -7.66 6.64
CA LEU A 117 20.64 -8.80 7.06
C LEU A 117 21.48 -9.79 7.87
N HIS A 118 20.83 -10.48 8.80
CA HIS A 118 21.45 -11.61 9.49
C HIS A 118 21.70 -12.77 8.51
N GLU A 119 22.81 -13.50 8.63
CA GLU A 119 23.17 -14.59 7.71
C GLU A 119 22.10 -15.69 7.66
N ASN A 120 21.41 -15.97 8.78
CA ASN A 120 20.28 -16.91 8.75
C ASN A 120 19.14 -16.43 7.85
N THR A 121 18.94 -15.12 7.67
CA THR A 121 17.97 -14.58 6.69
C THR A 121 18.39 -14.94 5.28
N LYS A 122 19.68 -14.83 4.97
CA LYS A 122 20.23 -15.22 3.67
C LYS A 122 20.02 -16.71 3.41
N GLN A 123 20.36 -17.58 4.38
CA GLN A 123 20.13 -19.03 4.28
C GLN A 123 18.65 -19.35 4.07
N PHE A 124 17.75 -18.65 4.75
CA PHE A 124 16.31 -18.78 4.55
C PHE A 124 15.90 -18.44 3.11
N MET A 125 16.45 -17.35 2.56
CA MET A 125 16.17 -16.92 1.19
C MET A 125 16.74 -17.89 0.14
N GLU A 126 17.88 -18.51 0.38
CA GLU A 126 18.49 -19.52 -0.49
C GLU A 126 17.63 -20.80 -0.63
N GLY A 127 16.72 -21.04 0.34
CA GLY A 127 15.79 -22.17 0.29
C GLY A 127 14.60 -21.97 -0.68
N PHE A 128 14.39 -20.79 -1.23
CA PHE A 128 13.35 -20.59 -2.24
C PHE A 128 13.78 -21.18 -3.60
N ARG A 129 12.81 -21.55 -4.40
CA ARG A 129 13.06 -21.89 -5.82
C ARG A 129 13.61 -20.65 -6.54
N HIS A 130 14.48 -20.90 -7.53
CA HIS A 130 15.08 -19.82 -8.33
C HIS A 130 14.05 -18.99 -9.11
N ASP A 131 12.89 -19.56 -9.43
CA ASP A 131 11.77 -18.91 -10.11
C ASP A 131 10.71 -18.36 -9.15
N ALA A 132 11.01 -18.29 -7.86
CA ALA A 132 10.10 -17.70 -6.87
C ALA A 132 9.86 -16.21 -7.13
N HIS A 133 8.60 -15.80 -7.06
CA HIS A 133 8.25 -14.40 -7.26
C HIS A 133 8.86 -13.52 -6.17
N PRO A 134 9.57 -12.41 -6.51
CA PRO A 134 10.27 -11.56 -5.53
C PRO A 134 9.37 -11.05 -4.41
N MET A 135 8.10 -10.75 -4.70
CA MET A 135 7.15 -10.31 -3.67
C MET A 135 6.80 -11.41 -2.67
N ALA A 136 6.68 -12.67 -3.11
CA ALA A 136 6.45 -13.79 -2.20
C ALA A 136 7.66 -14.03 -1.29
N MET A 137 8.88 -13.92 -1.84
CA MET A 137 10.12 -13.98 -1.06
C MET A 137 10.20 -12.85 -0.03
N LEU A 138 9.87 -11.62 -0.42
CA LEU A 138 9.85 -10.46 0.49
C LEU A 138 8.88 -10.69 1.65
N VAL A 139 7.64 -11.06 1.39
CA VAL A 139 6.62 -11.32 2.42
C VAL A 139 7.10 -12.38 3.41
N SER A 140 7.58 -13.51 2.90
CA SER A 140 8.06 -14.62 3.73
C SER A 140 9.28 -14.25 4.55
N THR A 141 10.21 -13.50 3.96
CA THR A 141 11.44 -13.08 4.64
C THR A 141 11.14 -12.05 5.74
N VAL A 142 10.26 -11.09 5.47
CA VAL A 142 9.83 -10.12 6.50
C VAL A 142 9.17 -10.84 7.68
N ALA A 143 8.32 -11.83 7.43
CA ALA A 143 7.73 -12.64 8.50
C ALA A 143 8.80 -13.42 9.31
N ALA A 144 9.81 -13.98 8.64
CA ALA A 144 10.90 -14.70 9.28
C ALA A 144 11.73 -13.83 10.24
N LEU A 145 11.78 -12.51 10.01
CA LEU A 145 12.49 -11.59 10.92
C LEU A 145 11.92 -11.60 12.34
N SER A 146 10.65 -11.89 12.54
CA SER A 146 10.04 -12.06 13.87
C SER A 146 10.68 -13.18 14.68
N ALA A 147 11.13 -14.24 14.01
CA ALA A 147 11.86 -15.34 14.66
C ALA A 147 13.34 -15.03 14.88
N ILE A 148 13.93 -14.17 14.04
CA ILE A 148 15.33 -13.74 14.15
C ILE A 148 15.50 -12.69 15.25
N TYR A 149 14.49 -11.85 15.47
CA TYR A 149 14.50 -10.77 16.45
C TYR A 149 13.38 -10.96 17.48
N PRO A 150 13.50 -11.92 18.42
CA PRO A 150 12.43 -12.26 19.36
C PRO A 150 12.04 -11.12 20.30
N GLU A 151 12.95 -10.17 20.54
CA GLU A 151 12.69 -8.95 21.32
C GLU A 151 11.65 -8.01 20.68
N ALA A 152 11.37 -8.17 19.39
CA ALA A 152 10.36 -7.40 18.68
C ALA A 152 8.95 -7.53 19.28
N LYS A 153 8.70 -8.58 20.05
CA LYS A 153 7.43 -8.80 20.76
C LYS A 153 7.20 -7.82 21.93
N GLN A 154 8.25 -7.12 22.39
CA GLN A 154 8.17 -6.12 23.45
C GLN A 154 7.67 -4.78 22.88
N ILE A 155 6.49 -4.80 22.26
CA ILE A 155 5.93 -3.65 21.54
C ILE A 155 5.50 -2.50 22.46
N GLN A 156 5.32 -2.75 23.77
CA GLN A 156 4.94 -1.73 24.74
C GLN A 156 6.12 -0.85 25.16
N ASP A 157 7.36 -1.32 24.99
CA ASP A 157 8.54 -0.51 25.20
C ASP A 157 8.74 0.46 24.01
N PRO A 158 8.64 1.77 24.21
CA PRO A 158 8.76 2.74 23.13
C PRO A 158 10.14 2.73 22.45
N ALA A 159 11.22 2.50 23.20
CA ALA A 159 12.56 2.49 22.67
C ALA A 159 12.78 1.24 21.79
N ASN A 160 12.36 0.07 22.27
CA ASN A 160 12.41 -1.16 21.47
C ASN A 160 11.51 -1.05 20.23
N ARG A 161 10.31 -0.53 20.37
CA ARG A 161 9.39 -0.32 19.23
C ARG A 161 10.03 0.53 18.13
N LEU A 162 10.61 1.65 18.49
CA LEU A 162 11.31 2.53 17.54
C LEU A 162 12.53 1.84 16.92
N HIS A 163 13.29 1.08 17.70
CA HIS A 163 14.42 0.29 17.21
C HIS A 163 14.00 -0.73 16.13
N GLN A 164 12.90 -1.46 16.36
CA GLN A 164 12.38 -2.41 15.37
C GLN A 164 11.86 -1.71 14.09
N ILE A 165 11.24 -0.53 14.23
CA ILE A 165 10.81 0.30 13.11
C ILE A 165 12.01 0.69 12.23
N LYS A 166 13.06 1.26 12.82
CA LYS A 166 14.30 1.65 12.13
C LYS A 166 14.92 0.45 11.41
N ARG A 167 15.01 -0.68 12.12
CA ARG A 167 15.54 -1.93 11.58
C ARG A 167 14.78 -2.40 10.34
N LEU A 168 13.46 -2.34 10.36
CA LEU A 168 12.65 -2.80 9.23
C LEU A 168 12.75 -1.88 8.02
N ILE A 169 12.70 -0.55 8.22
CA ILE A 169 12.92 0.42 7.15
C ILE A 169 14.29 0.22 6.50
N GLY A 170 15.35 0.03 7.30
CA GLY A 170 16.70 -0.19 6.80
C GLY A 170 16.87 -1.51 6.03
N LYS A 171 16.21 -2.58 6.48
CA LYS A 171 16.35 -3.93 5.89
C LYS A 171 15.49 -4.15 4.64
N MET A 172 14.42 -3.42 4.47
CA MET A 172 13.47 -3.66 3.39
C MET A 172 14.11 -3.60 2.00
N PRO A 173 14.96 -2.60 1.66
CA PRO A 173 15.67 -2.59 0.38
C PRO A 173 16.60 -3.79 0.19
N SER A 174 17.27 -4.24 1.26
CA SER A 174 18.19 -5.38 1.19
C SER A 174 17.44 -6.68 0.90
N ILE A 175 16.29 -6.90 1.57
CA ILE A 175 15.41 -8.05 1.29
C ILE A 175 14.91 -8.01 -0.16
N ALA A 176 14.48 -6.84 -0.62
CA ALA A 176 13.99 -6.63 -1.97
C ALA A 176 15.07 -6.91 -3.03
N ALA A 177 16.28 -6.39 -2.83
CA ALA A 177 17.40 -6.59 -3.74
C ALA A 177 17.87 -8.05 -3.77
N MET A 178 17.94 -8.70 -2.61
CA MET A 178 18.28 -10.13 -2.55
C MET A 178 17.23 -11.00 -3.23
N SER A 179 15.94 -10.69 -3.07
CA SER A 179 14.85 -11.39 -3.76
C SER A 179 14.98 -11.29 -5.29
N TYR A 180 15.32 -10.10 -5.78
CA TYR A 180 15.57 -9.87 -7.20
C TYR A 180 16.79 -10.67 -7.72
N ARG A 181 17.93 -10.58 -7.01
CA ARG A 181 19.15 -11.27 -7.42
C ARG A 181 19.01 -12.80 -7.35
N HIS A 182 18.27 -13.30 -6.37
CA HIS A 182 17.93 -14.72 -6.28
C HIS A 182 17.19 -15.21 -7.54
N SER A 183 16.20 -14.46 -8.00
CA SER A 183 15.42 -14.81 -9.22
C SER A 183 16.26 -14.79 -10.49
N LEU A 184 17.44 -14.18 -10.48
CA LEU A 184 18.40 -14.14 -11.58
C LEU A 184 19.54 -15.14 -11.42
N GLY A 185 19.65 -15.81 -10.29
CA GLY A 185 20.80 -16.66 -9.96
C GLY A 185 22.09 -15.89 -9.71
N TYR A 186 21.99 -14.60 -9.33
CA TYR A 186 23.15 -13.76 -9.05
C TYR A 186 23.56 -13.80 -7.58
N PRO A 187 24.87 -13.65 -7.27
CA PRO A 187 25.33 -13.52 -5.91
C PRO A 187 24.73 -12.28 -5.26
N TYR A 188 24.41 -12.36 -3.97
CA TYR A 188 23.89 -11.21 -3.23
C TYR A 188 24.97 -10.12 -3.10
N VAL A 189 24.56 -8.85 -3.23
CA VAL A 189 25.39 -7.68 -2.97
C VAL A 189 24.94 -7.06 -1.66
N TYR A 190 25.93 -6.86 -0.79
CA TYR A 190 25.70 -6.21 0.51
C TYR A 190 25.54 -4.69 0.35
N PRO A 191 24.83 -4.04 1.29
CA PRO A 191 24.66 -2.59 1.25
C PRO A 191 26.00 -1.86 1.40
N ASP A 192 26.08 -0.71 0.75
CA ASP A 192 27.15 0.27 0.87
C ASP A 192 26.60 1.52 1.57
N ASN A 193 27.00 1.72 2.82
CA ASN A 193 26.45 2.76 3.68
C ASN A 193 26.96 4.18 3.37
N ASP A 194 27.88 4.34 2.40
CA ASP A 194 28.27 5.63 1.87
C ASP A 194 27.26 6.19 0.86
N LEU A 195 26.32 5.34 0.40
CA LEU A 195 25.30 5.70 -0.60
C LEU A 195 24.00 6.14 0.08
N SER A 196 23.25 7.03 -0.59
CA SER A 196 21.88 7.36 -0.19
C SER A 196 20.95 6.15 -0.27
N TYR A 197 19.78 6.22 0.36
CA TYR A 197 18.84 5.11 0.42
C TYR A 197 18.46 4.54 -0.97
N PRO A 198 18.06 5.35 -1.99
CA PRO A 198 17.79 4.83 -3.32
C PRO A 198 19.05 4.36 -4.05
N GLU A 199 20.18 5.05 -3.91
CA GLU A 199 21.44 4.63 -4.54
C GLU A 199 21.94 3.30 -3.99
N ASN A 200 21.83 3.10 -2.67
CA ASN A 200 22.19 1.83 -2.04
C ASN A 200 21.31 0.68 -2.52
N PHE A 201 20.01 0.92 -2.70
CA PHE A 201 19.13 -0.08 -3.29
C PHE A 201 19.53 -0.42 -4.72
N MET A 202 19.83 0.58 -5.56
CA MET A 202 20.33 0.38 -6.92
C MET A 202 21.69 -0.36 -6.94
N ASN A 203 22.58 -0.03 -6.00
CA ASN A 203 23.85 -0.74 -5.81
C ASN A 203 23.62 -2.23 -5.52
N MET A 204 22.74 -2.54 -4.58
CA MET A 204 22.45 -3.94 -4.23
C MET A 204 21.78 -4.73 -5.37
N LEU A 205 21.04 -4.07 -6.25
CA LEU A 205 20.43 -4.69 -7.42
C LEU A 205 21.43 -4.95 -8.55
N TRP A 206 22.22 -3.95 -8.92
CA TRP A 206 22.88 -3.91 -10.23
C TRP A 206 24.40 -3.95 -10.20
N ARG A 207 25.06 -3.72 -9.05
CA ARG A 207 26.51 -3.90 -8.97
C ARG A 207 26.91 -5.35 -9.32
N MET A 208 27.84 -5.50 -10.24
CA MET A 208 28.35 -6.79 -10.70
C MET A 208 29.81 -7.00 -10.26
N VAL A 209 30.75 -6.47 -11.03
CA VAL A 209 32.18 -6.68 -10.83
C VAL A 209 32.92 -5.38 -10.50
N GLU A 210 32.28 -4.25 -10.67
CA GLU A 210 32.85 -2.95 -10.38
C GLU A 210 33.11 -2.79 -8.86
N PRO A 211 34.25 -2.15 -8.49
CA PRO A 211 34.60 -1.96 -7.07
C PRO A 211 33.59 -1.08 -6.31
N LYS A 212 33.06 -0.05 -7.01
CA LYS A 212 32.02 0.84 -6.51
C LYS A 212 30.94 1.01 -7.56
N TYR A 213 29.69 1.00 -7.10
CA TYR A 213 28.54 1.35 -7.93
C TYR A 213 28.37 2.88 -7.97
N VAL A 214 28.17 3.42 -9.15
CA VAL A 214 27.90 4.86 -9.35
C VAL A 214 26.52 4.98 -9.96
N ALA A 215 25.56 5.40 -9.14
CA ALA A 215 24.20 5.64 -9.60
C ALA A 215 24.12 6.88 -10.50
N ASN A 216 23.28 6.82 -11.54
CA ASN A 216 22.91 8.03 -12.24
C ASN A 216 22.05 8.91 -11.31
N PRO A 217 22.44 10.16 -11.00
CA PRO A 217 21.74 10.98 -10.01
C PRO A 217 20.30 11.32 -10.39
N VAL A 218 19.99 11.38 -11.70
CA VAL A 218 18.60 11.59 -12.17
C VAL A 218 17.74 10.38 -11.84
N LEU A 219 18.26 9.16 -12.05
CA LEU A 219 17.53 7.92 -11.75
C LEU A 219 17.40 7.71 -10.25
N ALA A 220 18.45 8.00 -9.47
CA ALA A 220 18.39 7.92 -8.00
C ALA A 220 17.34 8.89 -7.44
N ARG A 221 17.30 10.14 -7.92
CA ARG A 221 16.28 11.11 -7.51
C ARG A 221 14.87 10.71 -7.96
N ALA A 222 14.72 10.16 -9.16
CA ALA A 222 13.45 9.66 -9.64
C ALA A 222 12.90 8.54 -8.76
N LEU A 223 13.77 7.61 -8.35
CA LEU A 223 13.40 6.52 -7.43
C LEU A 223 13.01 7.06 -6.05
N ASP A 224 13.74 8.05 -5.53
CA ASP A 224 13.47 8.72 -4.26
C ASP A 224 12.09 9.41 -4.27
N ILE A 225 11.76 10.12 -5.35
CA ILE A 225 10.45 10.74 -5.57
C ILE A 225 9.34 9.66 -5.59
N LEU A 226 9.53 8.58 -6.35
CA LEU A 226 8.58 7.47 -6.39
C LEU A 226 8.38 6.85 -4.99
N PHE A 227 9.43 6.74 -4.20
CA PHE A 227 9.33 6.28 -2.82
C PHE A 227 8.52 7.25 -1.95
N ILE A 228 8.70 8.57 -2.08
CA ILE A 228 7.87 9.57 -1.38
C ILE A 228 6.39 9.39 -1.73
N LEU A 229 6.07 9.27 -3.02
CA LEU A 229 4.69 9.17 -3.51
C LEU A 229 3.98 7.87 -3.08
N HIS A 230 4.74 6.83 -2.74
CA HIS A 230 4.23 5.54 -2.32
C HIS A 230 4.31 5.31 -0.79
N ALA A 231 4.88 6.25 -0.01
CA ALA A 231 5.17 6.06 1.42
C ALA A 231 3.93 5.76 2.26
N ASP A 232 2.81 6.46 2.05
CA ASP A 232 1.52 6.15 2.69
C ASP A 232 0.33 6.52 1.79
N HIS A 233 -0.86 6.02 2.12
CA HIS A 233 -2.10 6.39 1.44
C HIS A 233 -3.31 6.02 2.30
N GLU A 234 -3.42 6.61 3.50
CA GLU A 234 -4.55 6.44 4.43
C GLU A 234 -4.85 4.96 4.75
N GLN A 235 -6.12 4.59 4.89
CA GLN A 235 -6.59 3.23 5.19
C GLN A 235 -6.78 2.39 3.91
N ASN A 236 -5.76 2.35 3.03
CA ASN A 236 -5.75 1.39 1.92
C ASN A 236 -5.76 -0.06 2.42
N CYS A 237 -5.99 -1.03 1.53
CA CYS A 237 -6.13 -2.44 1.90
C CYS A 237 -4.96 -2.98 2.74
N SER A 238 -3.72 -2.65 2.39
CA SER A 238 -2.54 -3.12 3.13
C SER A 238 -2.36 -2.40 4.49
N ALA A 239 -2.67 -1.11 4.59
CA ALA A 239 -2.67 -0.39 5.87
C ALA A 239 -3.77 -0.94 6.80
N ASN A 240 -4.94 -1.26 6.27
CA ASN A 240 -6.00 -1.91 7.03
C ASN A 240 -5.59 -3.31 7.51
N ALA A 241 -4.92 -4.10 6.67
CA ALA A 241 -4.36 -5.41 7.07
C ALA A 241 -3.31 -5.25 8.18
N MET A 242 -2.41 -4.26 8.06
CA MET A 242 -1.43 -3.91 9.11
C MET A 242 -2.12 -3.63 10.45
N ARG A 243 -3.15 -2.77 10.44
CA ARG A 243 -3.90 -2.40 11.65
C ARG A 243 -4.72 -3.59 12.18
N ALA A 244 -5.31 -4.39 11.32
CA ALA A 244 -6.07 -5.58 11.74
C ALA A 244 -5.18 -6.59 12.49
N VAL A 245 -4.01 -6.93 11.94
CA VAL A 245 -3.05 -7.84 12.58
C VAL A 245 -2.40 -7.19 13.80
N GLY A 246 -1.97 -5.94 13.70
CA GLY A 246 -1.37 -5.18 14.80
C GLY A 246 -2.32 -5.00 15.99
N SER A 247 -3.65 -5.01 15.75
CA SER A 247 -4.67 -4.90 16.80
C SER A 247 -4.63 -6.05 17.83
N ALA A 248 -4.07 -7.20 17.43
CA ALA A 248 -3.81 -8.33 18.33
C ALA A 248 -2.48 -8.18 19.10
N GLN A 249 -1.85 -6.99 19.07
CA GLN A 249 -0.53 -6.71 19.65
C GLN A 249 0.60 -7.52 19.02
N THR A 250 0.46 -7.81 17.73
CA THR A 250 1.47 -8.52 16.95
C THR A 250 2.67 -7.60 16.69
N ASP A 251 3.86 -8.17 16.70
CA ASP A 251 5.11 -7.45 16.43
C ASP A 251 5.12 -6.82 15.02
N PRO A 252 5.99 -5.82 14.77
CA PRO A 252 5.98 -5.07 13.52
C PRO A 252 6.37 -5.91 12.29
N TYR A 253 7.15 -6.98 12.43
CA TYR A 253 7.55 -7.83 11.29
C TYR A 253 6.38 -8.63 10.76
N LEU A 254 5.65 -9.36 11.63
CA LEU A 254 4.47 -10.12 11.24
C LEU A 254 3.34 -9.19 10.73
N SER A 255 3.16 -8.04 11.39
CA SER A 255 2.17 -7.06 10.95
C SER A 255 2.52 -6.48 9.57
N THR A 256 3.80 -6.17 9.30
CA THR A 256 4.27 -5.71 7.98
C THR A 256 4.18 -6.82 6.93
N ALA A 257 4.48 -8.06 7.28
CA ALA A 257 4.31 -9.19 6.36
C ALA A 257 2.85 -9.36 5.92
N ALA A 258 1.89 -9.20 6.83
CA ALA A 258 0.46 -9.23 6.50
C ALA A 258 0.06 -8.07 5.57
N ALA A 259 0.57 -6.87 5.83
CA ALA A 259 0.37 -5.71 4.95
C ALA A 259 0.97 -5.94 3.56
N ALA A 260 2.19 -6.45 3.47
CA ALA A 260 2.86 -6.77 2.22
C ALA A 260 2.13 -7.90 1.46
N ALA A 261 1.58 -8.90 2.15
CA ALA A 261 0.75 -9.93 1.55
C ALA A 261 -0.55 -9.35 0.94
N ALA A 262 -1.19 -8.40 1.62
CA ALA A 262 -2.35 -7.69 1.06
C ALA A 262 -1.96 -6.82 -0.14
N LEU A 263 -0.77 -6.20 -0.13
CA LEU A 263 -0.25 -5.42 -1.25
C LEU A 263 0.03 -6.28 -2.49
N ALA A 264 0.43 -7.54 -2.32
CA ALA A 264 0.70 -8.47 -3.40
C ALA A 264 -0.51 -8.80 -4.27
N GLY A 265 -1.72 -8.53 -3.78
CA GLY A 265 -2.97 -8.83 -4.50
C GLY A 265 -3.15 -8.01 -5.78
N PRO A 266 -3.71 -8.61 -6.86
CA PRO A 266 -3.87 -7.94 -8.16
C PRO A 266 -4.84 -6.76 -8.14
N LEU A 267 -5.68 -6.63 -7.12
CA LEU A 267 -6.59 -5.50 -6.93
C LEU A 267 -5.96 -4.37 -6.10
N HIS A 268 -4.68 -4.50 -5.70
CA HIS A 268 -3.96 -3.50 -4.92
C HIS A 268 -2.63 -3.14 -5.58
N GLY A 269 -1.50 -3.70 -5.17
CA GLY A 269 -0.17 -3.31 -5.67
C GLY A 269 0.20 -3.84 -7.07
N GLY A 270 -0.55 -4.78 -7.63
CA GLY A 270 -0.30 -5.30 -8.99
C GLY A 270 -0.86 -4.45 -10.14
N ALA A 271 -1.41 -3.25 -9.86
CA ALA A 271 -2.06 -2.44 -10.89
C ALA A 271 -1.06 -1.86 -11.92
N ASN A 272 0.14 -1.48 -11.51
CA ASN A 272 1.17 -0.93 -12.40
C ASN A 272 1.76 -1.97 -13.38
N GLU A 273 1.84 -3.23 -12.99
CA GLU A 273 2.18 -4.33 -13.89
C GLU A 273 1.10 -4.51 -14.98
N ALA A 274 -0.17 -4.48 -14.59
CA ALA A 274 -1.30 -4.57 -15.50
C ALA A 274 -1.33 -3.41 -16.52
N VAL A 275 -0.84 -2.22 -16.17
CA VAL A 275 -0.68 -1.09 -17.10
C VAL A 275 0.33 -1.45 -18.20
N LEU A 276 1.49 -2.01 -17.86
CA LEU A 276 2.47 -2.39 -18.89
C LEU A 276 1.94 -3.46 -19.82
N ILE A 277 1.26 -4.47 -19.31
CA ILE A 277 0.62 -5.51 -20.13
C ILE A 277 -0.36 -4.88 -21.12
N MET A 278 -1.19 -3.93 -20.65
CA MET A 278 -2.09 -3.17 -21.50
C MET A 278 -1.36 -2.37 -22.59
N LEU A 279 -0.27 -1.69 -22.25
CA LEU A 279 0.51 -0.91 -23.21
C LEU A 279 1.17 -1.81 -24.26
N ASP A 280 1.62 -3.00 -23.85
CA ASP A 280 2.14 -4.03 -24.78
C ASP A 280 1.04 -4.58 -25.71
N GLU A 281 -0.19 -4.82 -25.20
CA GLU A 281 -1.35 -5.20 -26.02
C GLU A 281 -1.70 -4.12 -27.07
N ILE A 282 -1.62 -2.85 -26.71
CA ILE A 282 -1.85 -1.73 -27.64
C ILE A 282 -0.74 -1.68 -28.70
N GLY A 283 0.51 -1.87 -28.30
CA GLY A 283 1.69 -2.01 -29.14
C GLY A 283 2.17 -0.73 -29.85
N SER A 284 1.26 0.17 -30.24
CA SER A 284 1.63 1.44 -30.89
C SER A 284 0.59 2.55 -30.65
N LYS A 285 1.04 3.82 -30.73
CA LYS A 285 0.17 5.00 -30.63
C LYS A 285 -1.00 4.95 -31.64
N ALA A 286 -0.78 4.43 -32.85
CA ALA A 286 -1.79 4.33 -33.88
C ALA A 286 -2.98 3.40 -33.50
N ASN A 287 -2.75 2.44 -32.63
CA ASN A 287 -3.77 1.48 -32.17
C ASN A 287 -4.63 2.00 -31.02
N VAL A 288 -4.25 3.11 -30.37
CA VAL A 288 -4.93 3.67 -29.19
C VAL A 288 -6.42 3.92 -29.46
N PRO A 289 -6.86 4.56 -30.58
CA PRO A 289 -8.28 4.79 -30.84
C PRO A 289 -9.10 3.49 -30.93
N ALA A 290 -8.55 2.44 -31.54
CA ALA A 290 -9.20 1.13 -31.65
C ALA A 290 -9.32 0.46 -30.28
N TYR A 291 -8.29 0.57 -29.44
CA TYR A 291 -8.32 0.04 -28.07
C TYR A 291 -9.36 0.77 -27.21
N ILE A 292 -9.42 2.11 -27.27
CA ILE A 292 -10.44 2.92 -26.58
C ILE A 292 -11.86 2.51 -26.99
N LYS A 293 -12.08 2.26 -28.28
CA LYS A 293 -13.39 1.75 -28.76
C LYS A 293 -13.74 0.42 -28.11
N LYS A 294 -12.79 -0.53 -28.02
CA LYS A 294 -12.95 -1.83 -27.33
C LYS A 294 -13.37 -1.64 -25.86
N ILE A 295 -12.72 -0.69 -25.15
CA ILE A 295 -13.07 -0.36 -23.77
C ILE A 295 -14.50 0.19 -23.64
N LYS A 296 -14.89 1.11 -24.51
CA LYS A 296 -16.26 1.69 -24.53
C LYS A 296 -17.35 0.66 -24.79
N GLU A 297 -17.04 -0.39 -25.54
CA GLU A 297 -17.90 -1.53 -25.80
C GLU A 297 -17.97 -2.53 -24.63
N GLY A 298 -17.28 -2.27 -23.52
CA GLY A 298 -17.25 -3.16 -22.34
C GLY A 298 -16.36 -4.41 -22.50
N LYS A 299 -15.52 -4.45 -23.53
CA LYS A 299 -14.65 -5.61 -23.86
C LYS A 299 -13.28 -5.54 -23.21
N GLY A 300 -13.10 -4.77 -22.13
CA GLY A 300 -11.83 -4.62 -21.41
C GLY A 300 -11.88 -3.54 -20.34
N LYS A 301 -10.74 -3.29 -19.70
CA LYS A 301 -10.56 -2.20 -18.72
C LYS A 301 -9.37 -1.34 -19.13
N LEU A 302 -9.47 -0.05 -18.90
CA LEU A 302 -8.34 0.88 -19.01
C LEU A 302 -7.57 0.84 -17.69
N MET A 303 -6.43 0.14 -17.68
CA MET A 303 -5.61 -0.02 -16.48
C MET A 303 -4.84 1.27 -16.18
N GLY A 304 -4.65 1.59 -14.89
CA GLY A 304 -4.03 2.84 -14.47
C GLY A 304 -4.94 4.08 -14.55
N PHE A 305 -6.24 3.90 -14.84
CA PHE A 305 -7.24 4.96 -14.90
C PHE A 305 -8.34 4.73 -13.86
N GLY A 306 -8.79 5.84 -13.28
CA GLY A 306 -9.75 5.84 -12.17
C GLY A 306 -9.10 5.47 -10.86
N HIS A 307 -9.74 5.87 -9.78
CA HIS A 307 -9.28 5.60 -8.42
C HIS A 307 -10.48 5.42 -7.49
N ARG A 308 -10.34 4.56 -6.48
CA ARG A 308 -11.44 4.32 -5.52
C ARG A 308 -11.77 5.58 -4.72
N VAL A 309 -10.76 6.38 -4.38
CA VAL A 309 -10.87 7.60 -3.58
C VAL A 309 -10.95 8.83 -4.46
N TYR A 310 -9.97 9.05 -5.34
CA TYR A 310 -9.94 10.24 -6.19
C TYR A 310 -11.06 10.23 -7.22
N LYS A 311 -11.89 11.27 -7.19
CA LYS A 311 -12.89 11.61 -8.21
C LYS A 311 -12.43 12.75 -9.11
N ASN A 312 -11.22 13.24 -8.88
CA ASN A 312 -10.47 14.20 -9.66
C ASN A 312 -9.10 13.61 -10.01
N TYR A 313 -8.25 14.38 -10.68
CA TYR A 313 -6.89 13.97 -11.04
C TYR A 313 -6.06 13.62 -9.79
N ASP A 314 -5.40 12.47 -9.79
CA ASP A 314 -4.52 12.05 -8.69
C ASP A 314 -3.32 13.04 -8.61
N PRO A 315 -3.09 13.73 -7.48
CA PRO A 315 -2.02 14.73 -7.38
C PRO A 315 -0.63 14.13 -7.65
N ARG A 316 -0.46 12.83 -7.38
CA ARG A 316 0.80 12.12 -7.65
C ARG A 316 1.07 11.93 -9.13
N ALA A 317 0.04 11.79 -9.96
CA ALA A 317 0.21 11.52 -11.39
C ALA A 317 0.92 12.68 -12.12
N LYS A 318 0.71 13.93 -11.71
CA LYS A 318 1.46 15.08 -12.26
C LYS A 318 2.95 15.00 -11.96
N ILE A 319 3.29 14.65 -10.72
CA ILE A 319 4.67 14.54 -10.26
C ILE A 319 5.37 13.41 -11.00
N ILE A 320 4.70 12.28 -11.15
CA ILE A 320 5.24 11.10 -11.84
C ILE A 320 5.46 11.43 -13.33
N LYS A 321 4.53 12.12 -13.99
CA LYS A 321 4.70 12.54 -15.39
C LYS A 321 5.94 13.40 -15.58
N TRP A 322 6.13 14.42 -14.76
CA TRP A 322 7.33 15.26 -14.78
C TRP A 322 8.62 14.47 -14.47
N THR A 323 8.54 13.50 -13.55
CA THR A 323 9.66 12.60 -13.24
C THR A 323 9.98 11.70 -14.44
N ALA A 324 8.97 11.20 -15.14
CA ALA A 324 9.11 10.39 -16.34
C ALA A 324 9.91 11.12 -17.43
N GLU A 325 9.58 12.39 -17.70
CA GLU A 325 10.31 13.21 -18.69
C GLU A 325 11.81 13.29 -18.39
N LYS A 326 12.19 13.45 -17.11
CA LYS A 326 13.61 13.48 -16.69
C LYS A 326 14.29 12.13 -16.84
N VAL A 327 13.61 11.03 -16.50
CA VAL A 327 14.14 9.68 -16.65
C VAL A 327 14.38 9.38 -18.12
N PHE A 328 13.43 9.67 -18.99
CA PHE A 328 13.58 9.40 -20.42
C PHE A 328 14.66 10.25 -21.11
N ALA A 329 14.94 11.44 -20.59
CA ALA A 329 16.05 12.26 -21.08
C ALA A 329 17.42 11.58 -20.90
N VAL A 330 17.57 10.67 -19.91
CA VAL A 330 18.83 9.97 -19.62
C VAL A 330 18.83 8.49 -20.01
N THR A 331 17.65 7.87 -20.18
CA THR A 331 17.54 6.45 -20.56
C THR A 331 17.21 6.25 -22.05
N GLY A 332 16.86 7.32 -22.75
CA GLY A 332 16.34 7.27 -24.13
C GLY A 332 14.82 7.16 -24.19
N GLY A 333 14.25 7.43 -25.36
CA GLY A 333 12.80 7.39 -25.58
C GLY A 333 12.21 5.98 -25.36
N ASN A 334 11.02 5.92 -24.78
CA ASN A 334 10.28 4.68 -24.62
C ASN A 334 8.99 4.75 -25.45
N PRO A 335 8.77 3.85 -26.44
CA PRO A 335 7.54 3.84 -27.25
C PRO A 335 6.25 3.75 -26.44
N LYS A 336 6.30 3.13 -25.25
CA LYS A 336 5.15 3.05 -24.34
C LYS A 336 4.74 4.41 -23.78
N LEU A 337 5.68 5.35 -23.65
CA LEU A 337 5.35 6.71 -23.25
C LEU A 337 4.46 7.41 -24.27
N ASP A 338 4.73 7.26 -25.56
CA ASP A 338 3.89 7.85 -26.62
C ASP A 338 2.48 7.29 -26.60
N ILE A 339 2.33 5.98 -26.33
CA ILE A 339 1.04 5.32 -26.14
C ILE A 339 0.33 5.87 -24.90
N ALA A 340 1.05 5.99 -23.79
CA ALA A 340 0.50 6.48 -22.52
C ALA A 340 0.03 7.94 -22.63
N LEU A 341 0.83 8.81 -23.25
CA LEU A 341 0.47 10.22 -23.48
C LEU A 341 -0.78 10.35 -24.36
N GLU A 342 -0.92 9.51 -25.39
CA GLU A 342 -2.14 9.50 -26.24
C GLU A 342 -3.34 8.97 -25.51
N LEU A 343 -3.20 7.91 -24.70
CA LEU A 343 -4.27 7.39 -23.82
C LEU A 343 -4.74 8.47 -22.84
N GLU A 344 -3.82 9.16 -22.17
CA GLU A 344 -4.13 10.26 -21.23
C GLU A 344 -4.88 11.37 -21.96
N ARG A 345 -4.37 11.84 -23.12
CA ARG A 345 -5.01 12.89 -23.91
C ARG A 345 -6.46 12.54 -24.23
N ILE A 346 -6.71 11.34 -24.75
CA ILE A 346 -8.06 10.89 -25.07
C ILE A 346 -8.94 10.79 -23.81
N ALA A 347 -8.41 10.21 -22.73
CA ALA A 347 -9.20 10.05 -21.51
C ALA A 347 -9.57 11.38 -20.83
N LEU A 348 -8.77 12.42 -21.01
CA LEU A 348 -9.05 13.77 -20.49
C LEU A 348 -10.07 14.56 -21.35
N GLU A 349 -10.21 14.22 -22.63
CA GLU A 349 -11.07 14.92 -23.60
C GLU A 349 -12.38 14.18 -23.88
N ASP A 350 -12.41 12.87 -23.76
CA ASP A 350 -13.55 12.03 -24.17
C ASP A 350 -14.61 11.93 -23.06
N GLU A 351 -15.84 12.33 -23.38
CA GLU A 351 -16.99 12.38 -22.46
C GLU A 351 -17.23 11.05 -21.71
N TYR A 352 -16.97 9.90 -22.35
CA TYR A 352 -17.12 8.59 -21.70
C TYR A 352 -16.24 8.45 -20.47
N PHE A 353 -14.99 8.94 -20.51
CA PHE A 353 -14.03 8.85 -19.39
C PHE A 353 -14.25 10.01 -18.41
N VAL A 354 -14.45 11.22 -18.90
CA VAL A 354 -14.68 12.42 -18.08
C VAL A 354 -15.92 12.25 -17.20
N SER A 355 -17.07 11.83 -17.78
CA SER A 355 -18.30 11.61 -17.01
C SER A 355 -18.17 10.51 -15.96
N ARG A 356 -17.29 9.52 -16.17
CA ARG A 356 -16.99 8.44 -15.23
C ARG A 356 -15.83 8.73 -14.30
N LYS A 357 -15.20 9.92 -14.41
CA LYS A 357 -14.05 10.35 -13.60
C LYS A 357 -12.86 9.38 -13.69
N LEU A 358 -12.59 8.86 -14.89
CA LEU A 358 -11.52 7.92 -15.17
C LEU A 358 -10.23 8.67 -15.56
N TYR A 359 -9.61 9.30 -14.59
CA TYR A 359 -8.33 10.02 -14.75
C TYR A 359 -7.14 9.08 -14.51
N PRO A 360 -5.94 9.38 -15.07
CA PRO A 360 -4.73 8.67 -14.75
C PRO A 360 -4.42 8.70 -13.24
N ASN A 361 -4.02 7.57 -12.70
CA ASN A 361 -3.60 7.42 -11.30
C ASN A 361 -2.09 7.20 -11.19
N VAL A 362 -1.59 6.97 -9.97
CA VAL A 362 -0.16 6.79 -9.67
C VAL A 362 0.47 5.63 -10.46
N ASP A 363 -0.29 4.57 -10.73
CA ASP A 363 0.22 3.34 -11.37
C ASP A 363 0.41 3.52 -12.88
N PHE A 364 -0.23 4.52 -13.50
CA PHE A 364 -0.23 4.68 -14.94
C PHE A 364 1.17 4.98 -15.51
N TYR A 365 1.92 5.87 -14.88
CA TYR A 365 3.27 6.22 -15.33
C TYR A 365 4.39 5.53 -14.55
N SER A 366 4.15 5.10 -13.31
CA SER A 366 5.21 4.52 -12.46
C SER A 366 5.81 3.25 -13.07
N GLY A 367 4.97 2.38 -13.65
CA GLY A 367 5.44 1.18 -14.32
C GLY A 367 6.36 1.45 -15.50
N ILE A 368 6.04 2.48 -16.31
CA ILE A 368 6.85 2.88 -17.47
C ILE A 368 8.22 3.43 -17.01
N ILE A 369 8.23 4.22 -15.92
CA ILE A 369 9.47 4.73 -15.33
C ILE A 369 10.33 3.57 -14.82
N TYR A 370 9.76 2.65 -14.06
CA TYR A 370 10.49 1.49 -13.53
C TYR A 370 11.09 0.65 -14.65
N GLN A 371 10.34 0.43 -15.74
CA GLN A 371 10.85 -0.29 -16.90
C GLN A 371 12.02 0.48 -17.57
N ALA A 372 11.90 1.79 -17.74
CA ALA A 372 12.96 2.62 -18.31
C ALA A 372 14.22 2.65 -17.44
N MET A 373 14.08 2.52 -16.13
CA MET A 373 15.19 2.38 -15.18
C MET A 373 15.82 0.99 -15.16
N GLY A 374 15.26 0.01 -15.89
CA GLY A 374 15.78 -1.36 -15.97
C GLY A 374 15.17 -2.34 -14.97
N PHE A 375 14.13 -1.98 -14.24
CA PHE A 375 13.41 -2.91 -13.37
C PHE A 375 12.53 -3.86 -14.19
N ARG A 376 12.51 -5.12 -13.77
CA ARG A 376 11.61 -6.12 -14.33
C ARG A 376 10.21 -5.97 -13.73
N PRO A 377 9.13 -6.29 -14.47
CA PRO A 377 7.75 -6.15 -13.99
C PRO A 377 7.49 -6.83 -12.64
N GLU A 378 8.08 -8.01 -12.38
CA GLU A 378 7.90 -8.75 -11.14
C GLU A 378 8.41 -8.00 -9.89
N MET A 379 9.22 -6.96 -10.09
CA MET A 379 9.71 -6.10 -9.02
C MET A 379 8.78 -4.93 -8.68
N PHE A 380 7.78 -4.62 -9.47
CA PHE A 380 7.00 -3.38 -9.29
C PHE A 380 6.25 -3.34 -7.96
N THR A 381 5.61 -4.43 -7.57
CA THR A 381 4.96 -4.52 -6.25
C THR A 381 5.98 -4.48 -5.11
N VAL A 382 7.18 -5.04 -5.33
CA VAL A 382 8.29 -4.95 -4.36
C VAL A 382 8.77 -3.51 -4.21
N LEU A 383 8.93 -2.77 -5.33
CA LEU A 383 9.29 -1.34 -5.33
C LEU A 383 8.25 -0.50 -4.61
N PHE A 384 7.00 -0.92 -4.63
CA PHE A 384 5.93 -0.30 -3.88
C PHE A 384 6.03 -0.63 -2.37
N ALA A 385 6.37 -1.87 -2.01
CA ALA A 385 6.46 -2.31 -0.61
C ALA A 385 7.59 -1.61 0.15
N ILE A 386 8.74 -1.33 -0.50
CA ILE A 386 9.88 -0.65 0.13
C ILE A 386 9.45 0.65 0.80
N PRO A 387 8.95 1.66 0.10
CA PRO A 387 8.59 2.93 0.70
C PRO A 387 7.34 2.83 1.59
N ARG A 388 6.37 1.98 1.24
CA ARG A 388 5.15 1.80 2.01
C ARG A 388 5.41 1.24 3.41
N THR A 389 6.56 0.65 3.63
CA THR A 389 7.00 0.16 4.95
C THR A 389 6.99 1.28 5.99
N SER A 390 7.40 2.50 5.65
CA SER A 390 7.35 3.64 6.59
C SER A 390 5.92 4.03 6.96
N GLY A 391 5.00 4.06 5.98
CA GLY A 391 3.59 4.31 6.22
C GLY A 391 2.92 3.20 7.05
N TRP A 392 3.15 1.93 6.71
CA TRP A 392 2.64 0.81 7.50
C TRP A 392 3.11 0.89 8.95
N LEU A 393 4.39 1.16 9.18
CA LEU A 393 4.94 1.27 10.53
C LEU A 393 4.42 2.48 11.29
N ALA A 394 4.19 3.61 10.62
CA ALA A 394 3.53 4.76 11.22
C ALA A 394 2.08 4.44 11.63
N GLN A 395 1.31 3.76 10.76
CA GLN A 395 -0.04 3.29 11.04
C GLN A 395 -0.06 2.28 12.20
N TRP A 396 0.91 1.37 12.24
CA TRP A 396 1.04 0.40 13.33
C TRP A 396 1.44 1.08 14.65
N GLN A 397 2.40 2.02 14.63
CA GLN A 397 2.80 2.77 15.81
C GLN A 397 1.64 3.57 16.39
N GLU A 398 0.89 4.27 15.54
CA GLU A 398 -0.31 5.00 15.96
C GLU A 398 -1.35 4.06 16.59
N LEU A 399 -1.59 2.90 15.96
CA LEU A 399 -2.50 1.89 16.47
C LEU A 399 -2.11 1.40 17.87
N VAL A 400 -0.86 0.96 18.08
CA VAL A 400 -0.44 0.36 19.36
C VAL A 400 -0.30 1.37 20.50
N THR A 401 -0.30 2.66 20.18
CA THR A 401 -0.28 3.75 21.17
C THR A 401 -1.64 4.42 21.39
N ASP A 402 -2.65 4.05 20.60
CA ASP A 402 -4.01 4.58 20.73
C ASP A 402 -4.74 3.91 21.91
N PRO A 403 -5.17 4.68 22.95
CA PRO A 403 -5.88 4.14 24.10
C PRO A 403 -7.30 3.61 23.76
N GLU A 404 -7.90 4.03 22.65
CA GLU A 404 -9.19 3.53 22.18
C GLU A 404 -9.06 2.21 21.41
N GLN A 405 -7.83 1.78 21.09
CA GLN A 405 -7.57 0.59 20.27
C GLN A 405 -8.06 -0.67 20.97
N LYS A 406 -8.69 -1.53 20.20
CA LYS A 406 -9.14 -2.88 20.59
C LYS A 406 -8.84 -3.85 19.46
N ILE A 407 -8.82 -5.15 19.80
CA ILE A 407 -8.66 -6.19 18.81
C ILE A 407 -9.76 -6.07 17.72
N ALA A 408 -9.34 -6.02 16.45
CA ALA A 408 -10.25 -5.93 15.32
C ALA A 408 -11.03 -7.25 15.16
N ARG A 409 -12.31 -7.21 15.51
CA ARG A 409 -13.22 -8.34 15.39
C ARG A 409 -14.55 -7.87 14.80
N PRO A 410 -14.66 -7.79 13.47
CA PRO A 410 -15.91 -7.40 12.81
C PRO A 410 -17.03 -8.40 13.12
N ARG A 411 -18.26 -7.93 13.01
CA ARG A 411 -19.45 -8.77 13.08
C ARG A 411 -19.78 -9.32 11.69
N GLN A 412 -20.62 -10.37 11.67
CA GLN A 412 -21.19 -10.91 10.43
C GLN A 412 -22.71 -11.03 10.55
N VAL A 413 -23.39 -10.93 9.43
CA VAL A 413 -24.78 -11.36 9.30
C VAL A 413 -24.73 -12.85 8.95
N TYR A 414 -25.18 -13.70 9.87
CA TYR A 414 -25.23 -15.12 9.60
C TYR A 414 -26.43 -15.45 8.71
N ILE A 415 -26.17 -16.08 7.59
CA ILE A 415 -27.17 -16.49 6.58
C ILE A 415 -27.18 -18.01 6.37
N GLY A 416 -26.51 -18.76 7.24
CA GLY A 416 -26.48 -20.22 7.18
C GLY A 416 -27.72 -20.85 7.78
N HIS A 417 -27.70 -22.16 7.90
CA HIS A 417 -28.77 -22.93 8.53
C HIS A 417 -28.91 -22.60 10.02
N ASP A 418 -30.10 -22.64 10.51
CA ASP A 418 -30.39 -22.66 11.94
C ASP A 418 -29.91 -23.99 12.58
N VAL A 419 -30.22 -24.24 13.87
CA VAL A 419 -29.76 -25.44 14.57
C VAL A 419 -30.13 -26.69 13.76
N ARG A 420 -29.13 -27.50 13.44
CA ARG A 420 -29.30 -28.78 12.72
C ARG A 420 -29.01 -29.94 13.64
N GLN A 421 -29.82 -31.00 13.51
CA GLN A 421 -29.57 -32.26 14.20
C GLN A 421 -28.33 -32.94 13.61
N PHE A 422 -27.53 -33.55 14.48
CA PHE A 422 -26.41 -34.37 14.05
C PHE A 422 -26.93 -35.61 13.32
N VAL A 423 -26.41 -35.84 12.11
CA VAL A 423 -26.66 -37.04 11.32
C VAL A 423 -25.40 -37.91 11.35
N PRO A 424 -25.50 -39.16 11.88
CA PRO A 424 -24.37 -40.09 11.90
C PRO A 424 -23.82 -40.34 10.48
N PRO A 425 -22.53 -40.63 10.33
CA PRO A 425 -21.88 -40.76 9.00
C PRO A 425 -22.61 -41.73 8.07
N GLU A 426 -23.06 -42.84 8.58
CA GLU A 426 -23.74 -43.90 7.83
C GLU A 426 -25.13 -43.51 7.30
N LYS A 427 -25.71 -42.43 7.83
CA LYS A 427 -27.00 -41.86 7.41
C LYS A 427 -26.90 -40.60 6.58
N ARG A 428 -25.66 -40.17 6.24
CA ARG A 428 -25.46 -38.96 5.42
C ARG A 428 -25.63 -39.27 3.95
N ALA A 429 -26.44 -38.49 3.25
CA ALA A 429 -26.48 -38.55 1.81
C ALA A 429 -25.16 -38.01 1.20
N SER A 430 -24.66 -38.58 0.09
CA SER A 430 -23.51 -38.11 -0.60
C SER A 430 -23.75 -36.72 -1.18
N ALA A 431 -22.94 -35.74 -0.77
CA ALA A 431 -23.01 -34.35 -1.31
C ALA A 431 -22.60 -34.24 -2.80
N LEU A 432 -21.90 -35.25 -3.35
CA LEU A 432 -21.41 -35.28 -4.73
C LEU A 432 -22.51 -35.51 -5.77
N THR A 433 -23.73 -35.84 -5.38
CA THR A 433 -24.89 -36.07 -6.27
C THR A 433 -25.84 -34.87 -6.35
N ALA A 434 -25.61 -33.79 -5.56
CA ALA A 434 -26.51 -32.64 -5.50
C ALA A 434 -26.10 -31.46 -6.43
N THR A 435 -25.02 -31.60 -7.20
CA THR A 435 -24.54 -30.59 -8.15
C THR A 435 -24.52 -31.18 -9.57
N ARG A 436 -25.69 -31.50 -10.08
CA ARG A 436 -25.93 -31.64 -11.54
C ARG A 436 -27.22 -30.91 -11.91
#